data_869483555365a050560c47eb0f49317e
#
_entry.id   869483555365a050560c47eb0f49317e
#
_cell.length_a   1.000
_cell.length_b   1.000
_cell.length_c   1.000
_cell.angle_alpha   90.00
_cell.angle_beta   90.00
_cell.angle_gamma   90.00
#
_symmetry.space_group_name_H-M   'P 1'
#
loop_
_entity.id
_entity.type
_entity.pdbx_description
1 polymer ?
#
loop_
_entity_poly.entity_id
_entity_poly.type
_entity_poly.pdbx_seq_one_letter_code
_entity_poly.pdbx_strand_id
1 'polypeptide(L)'
;MSYAIVFSSKTGNTRLLADTLRASLPQNECIYFGAPAPEALEAETLYIGFWTDKGHADDTLTAFLQTLKGKRIFLFGTAGFGGSAEYFEQILAAVQKSLDESNTVIGTYMCQGKMPMTVRQQYEKMLQQPNHAPNLEMLIENFDKALAHPDAADLDQLRKKAAEVQA
;
A
#
# COMPACT_ATOMS: atom_id res chain seq x y z
N MET A 1 -8.08 22.73 1.67
CA MET A 1 -8.39 21.72 0.65
C MET A 1 -8.82 20.42 1.32
N SER A 2 -9.95 19.88 0.89
CA SER A 2 -10.43 18.64 1.47
C SER A 2 -9.63 17.42 0.97
N TYR A 3 -9.45 16.45 1.83
CA TYR A 3 -8.85 15.18 1.45
C TYR A 3 -9.60 14.03 2.10
N ALA A 4 -9.45 12.85 1.51
CA ALA A 4 -9.91 11.59 2.05
C ALA A 4 -8.75 10.60 2.10
N ILE A 5 -8.80 9.70 3.07
CA ILE A 5 -7.87 8.56 3.13
C ILE A 5 -8.69 7.30 2.93
N VAL A 6 -8.45 6.62 1.83
CA VAL A 6 -9.18 5.41 1.43
C VAL A 6 -8.19 4.27 1.33
N PHE A 7 -8.46 3.16 2.00
CA PHE A 7 -7.50 2.06 1.98
C PHE A 7 -8.17 0.70 2.08
N SER A 8 -7.45 -0.29 1.59
CA SER A 8 -7.74 -1.70 1.79
C SER A 8 -6.57 -2.32 2.55
N SER A 9 -6.84 -3.03 3.63
CA SER A 9 -5.80 -3.63 4.47
C SER A 9 -6.20 -5.05 4.85
N LYS A 10 -5.28 -6.00 4.66
CA LYS A 10 -5.53 -7.39 4.98
C LYS A 10 -4.98 -7.77 6.35
N THR A 11 -3.75 -7.33 6.66
CA THR A 11 -3.03 -7.71 7.88
C THR A 11 -2.73 -6.54 8.80
N GLY A 12 -3.25 -5.35 8.48
CA GLY A 12 -3.04 -4.15 9.27
C GLY A 12 -1.86 -3.28 8.83
N ASN A 13 -1.05 -3.70 7.88
CA ASN A 13 0.11 -2.92 7.43
C ASN A 13 -0.32 -1.62 6.75
N THR A 14 -1.22 -1.72 5.79
CA THR A 14 -1.72 -0.54 5.07
C THR A 14 -2.50 0.37 6.01
N ARG A 15 -3.26 -0.21 6.95
CA ARG A 15 -3.97 0.57 7.96
C ARG A 15 -3.01 1.38 8.82
N LEU A 16 -1.87 0.80 9.20
CA LEU A 16 -0.85 1.52 9.97
C LEU A 16 -0.34 2.75 9.20
N LEU A 17 -0.12 2.61 7.90
CA LEU A 17 0.26 3.73 7.05
C LEU A 17 -0.85 4.78 6.98
N ALA A 18 -2.10 4.34 6.84
CA ALA A 18 -3.26 5.25 6.80
C ALA A 18 -3.40 6.03 8.10
N ASP A 19 -3.26 5.36 9.24
CA ASP A 19 -3.31 6.01 10.56
C ASP A 19 -2.18 7.04 10.72
N THR A 20 -0.99 6.72 10.23
CA THR A 20 0.17 7.62 10.25
C THR A 20 -0.09 8.88 9.43
N LEU A 21 -0.65 8.72 8.24
CA LEU A 21 -1.03 9.86 7.40
C LEU A 21 -2.08 10.72 8.08
N ARG A 22 -3.11 10.11 8.63
CA ARG A 22 -4.18 10.85 9.29
C ARG A 22 -3.65 11.69 10.44
N ALA A 23 -2.71 11.15 11.22
CA ALA A 23 -2.08 11.86 12.33
C ALA A 23 -1.17 13.02 11.86
N SER A 24 -0.65 12.94 10.64
CA SER A 24 0.32 13.91 10.10
C SER A 24 -0.33 15.03 9.29
N LEU A 25 -1.52 14.79 8.72
CA LEU A 25 -2.20 15.73 7.85
C LEU A 25 -3.18 16.61 8.63
N PRO A 26 -3.56 17.79 8.09
CA PRO A 26 -4.52 18.67 8.79
C PRO A 26 -5.84 17.95 9.08
N GLN A 27 -6.18 17.85 10.36
CA GLN A 27 -7.35 17.08 10.82
C GLN A 27 -8.67 17.67 10.31
N ASN A 28 -8.76 19.00 10.25
CA ASN A 28 -9.99 19.69 9.85
C ASN A 28 -10.29 19.60 8.36
N GLU A 29 -9.34 19.12 7.55
CA GLU A 29 -9.53 18.96 6.11
C GLU A 29 -9.89 17.53 5.72
N CYS A 30 -9.84 16.59 6.66
CA CYS A 30 -10.15 15.20 6.42
C CYS A 30 -11.67 14.97 6.41
N ILE A 31 -12.21 14.67 5.25
CA ILE A 31 -13.66 14.45 5.13
C ILE A 31 -14.06 12.98 5.15
N TYR A 32 -13.11 12.07 4.96
CA TYR A 32 -13.37 10.64 5.01
C TYR A 32 -12.11 9.87 5.35
N PHE A 33 -12.28 8.80 6.14
CA PHE A 33 -11.20 7.86 6.47
C PHE A 33 -11.79 6.47 6.58
N GLY A 34 -11.35 5.54 5.73
CA GLY A 34 -11.82 4.16 5.80
C GLY A 34 -11.72 3.40 4.48
N ALA A 35 -12.51 2.33 4.39
CA ALA A 35 -12.61 1.50 3.20
C ALA A 35 -13.22 2.26 2.02
N PRO A 36 -13.04 1.79 0.78
CA PRO A 36 -13.65 2.44 -0.38
C PRO A 36 -15.15 2.69 -0.19
N ALA A 37 -15.56 3.94 -0.39
CA ALA A 37 -16.95 4.36 -0.22
C ALA A 37 -17.22 5.62 -1.06
N PRO A 38 -18.48 5.83 -1.51
CA PRO A 38 -18.83 6.99 -2.32
C PRO A 38 -18.55 8.33 -1.64
N GLU A 39 -18.63 8.41 -0.32
CA GLU A 39 -18.39 9.64 0.45
C GLU A 39 -16.98 10.20 0.22
N ALA A 40 -16.01 9.33 -0.07
CA ALA A 40 -14.64 9.74 -0.34
C ALA A 40 -14.53 10.54 -1.64
N LEU A 41 -15.47 10.36 -2.58
CA LEU A 41 -15.42 11.02 -3.89
C LEU A 41 -15.66 12.53 -3.81
N GLU A 42 -16.13 13.03 -2.68
CA GLU A 42 -16.32 14.47 -2.48
C GLU A 42 -15.00 15.19 -2.22
N ALA A 43 -13.93 14.48 -1.89
CA ALA A 43 -12.62 15.08 -1.66
C ALA A 43 -11.93 15.42 -2.98
N GLU A 44 -11.17 16.51 -2.97
CA GLU A 44 -10.33 16.90 -4.13
C GLU A 44 -9.07 16.04 -4.20
N THR A 45 -8.49 15.72 -3.05
CA THR A 45 -7.27 14.93 -2.93
C THR A 45 -7.59 13.63 -2.20
N LEU A 46 -7.16 12.51 -2.77
CA LEU A 46 -7.33 11.20 -2.16
C LEU A 46 -5.97 10.56 -1.89
N TYR A 47 -5.78 10.17 -0.63
CA TYR A 47 -4.65 9.33 -0.22
C TYR A 47 -5.15 7.91 -0.24
N ILE A 48 -4.65 7.12 -1.19
CA ILE A 48 -5.20 5.78 -1.45
C ILE A 48 -4.15 4.73 -1.09
N GLY A 49 -4.52 3.88 -0.14
CA GLY A 49 -3.67 2.83 0.39
C GLY A 49 -4.07 1.44 -0.07
N PHE A 50 -3.08 0.63 -0.44
CA PHE A 50 -3.29 -0.73 -0.89
C PHE A 50 -2.30 -1.69 -0.24
N TRP A 51 -2.69 -2.96 -0.14
CA TRP A 51 -1.76 -4.05 0.08
C TRP A 51 -1.55 -4.75 -1.26
N THR A 52 -0.37 -5.31 -1.47
CA THR A 52 -0.05 -5.93 -2.76
C THR A 52 -0.63 -7.33 -2.82
N ASP A 53 -1.49 -7.55 -3.81
CA ASP A 53 -2.11 -8.83 -4.12
C ASP A 53 -1.74 -9.19 -5.56
N LYS A 54 -0.89 -10.20 -5.72
CA LYS A 54 -0.46 -10.69 -7.05
C LYS A 54 0.10 -9.58 -7.96
N GLY A 55 0.89 -8.67 -7.36
CA GLY A 55 1.57 -7.61 -8.09
C GLY A 55 0.77 -6.34 -8.33
N HIS A 56 -0.43 -6.23 -7.77
CA HIS A 56 -1.28 -5.04 -7.88
C HIS A 56 -2.16 -4.90 -6.63
N ALA A 57 -3.06 -3.92 -6.60
CA ALA A 57 -4.03 -3.75 -5.52
C ALA A 57 -5.11 -4.84 -5.58
N ASP A 58 -5.78 -5.09 -4.46
CA ASP A 58 -6.88 -6.05 -4.44
C ASP A 58 -8.06 -5.58 -5.30
N ASP A 59 -9.01 -6.49 -5.58
CA ASP A 59 -10.11 -6.22 -6.49
C ASP A 59 -11.02 -5.10 -6.01
N THR A 60 -11.28 -5.03 -4.70
CA THR A 60 -12.13 -3.99 -4.11
C THR A 60 -11.56 -2.61 -4.34
N LEU A 61 -10.27 -2.44 -4.08
CA LEU A 61 -9.61 -1.15 -4.28
C LEU A 61 -9.48 -0.82 -5.76
N THR A 62 -9.15 -1.80 -6.57
CA THR A 62 -9.04 -1.64 -8.03
C THR A 62 -10.36 -1.11 -8.61
N ALA A 63 -11.50 -1.69 -8.19
CA ALA A 63 -12.82 -1.23 -8.64
C ALA A 63 -13.06 0.23 -8.23
N PHE A 64 -12.66 0.60 -7.02
CA PHE A 64 -12.80 1.99 -6.54
C PHE A 64 -11.95 2.95 -7.39
N LEU A 65 -10.70 2.57 -7.69
CA LEU A 65 -9.80 3.40 -8.50
C LEU A 65 -10.40 3.71 -9.87
N GLN A 66 -11.11 2.75 -10.45
CA GLN A 66 -11.74 2.92 -11.76
C GLN A 66 -12.89 3.93 -11.76
N THR A 67 -13.43 4.27 -10.59
CA THR A 67 -14.50 5.28 -10.47
C THR A 67 -13.98 6.71 -10.37
N LEU A 68 -12.68 6.90 -10.16
CA LEU A 68 -12.11 8.21 -9.89
C LEU A 68 -11.92 9.03 -11.18
N LYS A 69 -12.33 10.28 -11.14
CA LYS A 69 -12.22 11.22 -12.27
C LYS A 69 -11.77 12.59 -11.77
N GLY A 70 -10.74 13.13 -12.39
CA GLY A 70 -10.29 14.50 -12.12
C GLY A 70 -9.75 14.71 -10.70
N LYS A 71 -9.23 13.67 -10.06
CA LYS A 71 -8.75 13.73 -8.68
C LYS A 71 -7.23 13.87 -8.61
N ARG A 72 -6.78 14.43 -7.50
CA ARG A 72 -5.38 14.44 -7.12
C ARG A 72 -5.17 13.24 -6.20
N ILE A 73 -4.22 12.37 -6.54
CA ILE A 73 -4.09 11.08 -5.87
C ILE A 73 -2.67 10.87 -5.35
N PHE A 74 -2.56 10.56 -4.07
CA PHE A 74 -1.32 10.07 -3.45
C PHE A 74 -1.51 8.58 -3.20
N LEU A 75 -0.67 7.75 -3.82
CA LEU A 75 -0.74 6.30 -3.65
C LEU A 75 0.28 5.84 -2.60
N PHE A 76 -0.18 5.07 -1.64
CA PHE A 76 0.72 4.42 -0.69
C PHE A 76 0.37 2.94 -0.58
N GLY A 77 1.39 2.11 -0.40
CA GLY A 77 1.14 0.68 -0.40
C GLY A 77 2.17 -0.11 0.38
N THR A 78 1.82 -1.36 0.64
CA THR A 78 2.69 -2.32 1.32
C THR A 78 2.81 -3.58 0.49
N ALA A 79 3.95 -4.27 0.61
CA ALA A 79 4.19 -5.55 -0.03
C ALA A 79 5.00 -6.45 0.90
N GLY A 80 4.71 -7.74 0.86
CA GLY A 80 5.45 -8.72 1.66
C GLY A 80 6.90 -8.88 1.17
N PHE A 81 7.13 -8.68 -0.13
CA PHE A 81 8.47 -8.67 -0.69
C PHE A 81 9.00 -7.25 -0.69
N GLY A 82 10.27 -7.10 -0.37
CA GLY A 82 10.89 -5.79 -0.27
C GLY A 82 12.32 -5.80 -0.78
N GLY A 83 13.03 -4.70 -0.51
CA GLY A 83 14.44 -4.60 -0.82
C GLY A 83 14.79 -4.10 -2.22
N SER A 84 13.78 -3.79 -3.05
CA SER A 84 14.02 -3.29 -4.40
C SER A 84 13.06 -2.15 -4.74
N ALA A 85 13.60 -0.97 -4.99
CA ALA A 85 12.82 0.18 -5.46
C ALA A 85 12.16 -0.14 -6.82
N GLU A 86 12.86 -0.89 -7.66
CA GLU A 86 12.35 -1.30 -8.97
C GLU A 86 11.08 -2.15 -8.84
N TYR A 87 11.06 -3.09 -7.90
CA TYR A 87 9.90 -3.93 -7.64
C TYR A 87 8.70 -3.08 -7.22
N PHE A 88 8.90 -2.13 -6.31
CA PHE A 88 7.84 -1.23 -5.86
C PHE A 88 7.32 -0.36 -7.01
N GLU A 89 8.21 0.12 -7.87
CA GLU A 89 7.82 0.91 -9.05
C GLU A 89 6.92 0.11 -10.00
N GLN A 90 7.24 -1.18 -10.19
CA GLN A 90 6.41 -2.06 -11.02
C GLN A 90 5.01 -2.23 -10.45
N ILE A 91 4.90 -2.40 -9.14
CA ILE A 91 3.60 -2.51 -8.47
C ILE A 91 2.82 -1.20 -8.61
N LEU A 92 3.46 -0.08 -8.33
CA LEU A 92 2.82 1.23 -8.45
C LEU A 92 2.34 1.49 -9.88
N ALA A 93 3.12 1.10 -10.87
CA ALA A 93 2.72 1.22 -12.27
C ALA A 93 1.49 0.37 -12.57
N ALA A 94 1.44 -0.85 -12.04
CA ALA A 94 0.29 -1.74 -12.23
C ALA A 94 -0.97 -1.17 -11.58
N VAL A 95 -0.85 -0.61 -10.38
CA VAL A 95 -1.98 0.02 -9.68
C VAL A 95 -2.50 1.24 -10.45
N GLN A 96 -1.59 2.05 -10.98
CA GLN A 96 -1.95 3.26 -11.73
C GLN A 96 -2.69 2.97 -13.03
N LYS A 97 -2.54 1.78 -13.60
CA LYS A 97 -3.27 1.39 -14.81
C LYS A 97 -4.79 1.39 -14.62
N SER A 98 -5.26 1.27 -13.39
CA SER A 98 -6.68 1.32 -13.06
C SER A 98 -7.24 2.73 -12.99
N LEU A 99 -6.39 3.75 -13.02
CA LEU A 99 -6.79 5.15 -12.94
C LEU A 99 -7.09 5.73 -14.31
N ASP A 100 -8.18 6.48 -14.41
CA ASP A 100 -8.48 7.27 -15.59
C ASP A 100 -7.43 8.36 -15.75
N GLU A 101 -7.13 8.72 -17.00
CA GLU A 101 -6.12 9.72 -17.32
C GLU A 101 -6.44 11.14 -16.82
N SER A 102 -7.72 11.40 -16.48
CA SER A 102 -8.13 12.68 -15.89
C SER A 102 -7.57 12.90 -14.49
N ASN A 103 -7.11 11.83 -13.82
CA ASN A 103 -6.54 11.93 -12.48
C ASN A 103 -5.06 12.31 -12.54
N THR A 104 -4.57 12.97 -11.48
CA THR A 104 -3.16 13.33 -11.34
C THR A 104 -2.58 12.62 -10.13
N VAL A 105 -1.56 11.79 -10.34
CA VAL A 105 -0.83 11.17 -9.24
C VAL A 105 0.19 12.18 -8.72
N ILE A 106 -0.04 12.70 -7.51
CA ILE A 106 0.78 13.75 -6.92
C ILE A 106 1.95 13.21 -6.10
N GLY A 107 1.92 11.94 -5.76
CA GLY A 107 3.02 11.29 -5.04
C GLY A 107 2.74 9.82 -4.84
N THR A 108 3.80 9.08 -4.54
CA THR A 108 3.72 7.64 -4.29
C THR A 108 4.66 7.24 -3.17
N TYR A 109 4.28 6.18 -2.45
CA TYR A 109 5.14 5.59 -1.42
C TYR A 109 4.83 4.11 -1.28
N MET A 110 5.86 3.30 -1.12
CA MET A 110 5.70 1.89 -0.75
C MET A 110 6.75 1.47 0.26
N CYS A 111 6.37 0.55 1.13
CA CYS A 111 7.30 -0.11 2.03
C CYS A 111 6.95 -1.59 2.17
N GLN A 112 7.87 -2.35 2.76
CA GLN A 112 7.62 -3.74 3.08
C GLN A 112 6.64 -3.84 4.26
N GLY A 113 5.86 -4.91 4.32
CA GLY A 113 4.95 -5.20 5.41
C GLY A 113 4.96 -6.67 5.78
N LYS A 114 4.74 -6.97 7.05
CA LYS A 114 4.73 -8.34 7.54
C LYS A 114 3.59 -9.15 6.92
N MET A 115 3.89 -10.42 6.65
CA MET A 115 2.92 -11.38 6.14
C MET A 115 2.37 -12.26 7.29
N PRO A 116 1.19 -12.87 7.13
CA PRO A 116 0.65 -13.79 8.14
C PRO A 116 1.56 -15.02 8.32
N MET A 117 1.64 -15.54 9.55
CA MET A 117 2.44 -16.73 9.86
C MET A 117 2.04 -17.95 9.03
N THR A 118 0.81 -18.02 8.56
CA THR A 118 0.35 -19.09 7.66
C THR A 118 1.19 -19.20 6.39
N VAL A 119 1.71 -18.07 5.90
CA VAL A 119 2.60 -18.05 4.72
C VAL A 119 3.91 -18.78 5.05
N ARG A 120 4.51 -18.49 6.22
CA ARG A 120 5.74 -19.14 6.65
C ARG A 120 5.54 -20.64 6.85
N GLN A 121 4.44 -21.01 7.48
CA GLN A 121 4.08 -22.42 7.69
C GLN A 121 3.96 -23.17 6.37
N GLN A 122 3.39 -22.53 5.36
CA GLN A 122 3.27 -23.09 4.03
C GLN A 122 4.64 -23.28 3.38
N TYR A 123 5.53 -22.31 3.51
CA TYR A 123 6.91 -22.41 3.01
C TYR A 123 7.64 -23.58 3.68
N GLU A 124 7.48 -23.73 5.00
CA GLU A 124 8.10 -24.83 5.76
C GLU A 124 7.62 -26.19 5.27
N LYS A 125 6.33 -26.34 4.99
CA LYS A 125 5.77 -27.56 4.40
C LYS A 125 6.36 -27.84 3.03
N MET A 126 6.52 -26.81 2.21
CA MET A 126 7.08 -26.97 0.86
C MET A 126 8.55 -27.39 0.91
N LEU A 127 9.33 -26.93 1.91
CA LEU A 127 10.71 -27.34 2.09
C LEU A 127 10.85 -28.84 2.37
N GLN A 128 9.84 -29.46 2.95
CA GLN A 128 9.85 -30.90 3.26
C GLN A 128 9.66 -31.78 2.01
N GLN A 129 9.23 -31.18 0.90
CA GLN A 129 9.05 -31.91 -0.35
C GLN A 129 10.39 -32.13 -1.05
N PRO A 130 10.64 -33.35 -1.61
CA PRO A 130 11.94 -33.67 -2.21
C PRO A 130 12.32 -32.79 -3.41
N ASN A 131 11.32 -32.27 -4.11
CA ASN A 131 11.53 -31.45 -5.32
C ASN A 131 11.04 -30.00 -5.09
N HIS A 132 11.27 -29.45 -3.89
CA HIS A 132 10.85 -28.06 -3.61
C HIS A 132 11.61 -27.06 -4.49
N ALA A 133 11.00 -25.88 -4.68
CA ALA A 133 11.61 -24.81 -5.45
C ALA A 133 12.92 -24.35 -4.80
N PRO A 134 13.98 -24.11 -5.59
CA PRO A 134 15.30 -23.76 -5.04
C PRO A 134 15.35 -22.42 -4.31
N ASN A 135 14.35 -21.55 -4.51
CA ASN A 135 14.30 -20.23 -3.89
C ASN A 135 13.52 -20.20 -2.57
N LEU A 136 13.03 -21.34 -2.05
CA LEU A 136 12.22 -21.36 -0.83
C LEU A 136 12.93 -20.80 0.40
N GLU A 137 14.22 -21.09 0.56
CA GLU A 137 15.00 -20.55 1.68
C GLU A 137 15.07 -19.03 1.62
N MET A 138 15.21 -18.49 0.42
CA MET A 138 15.20 -17.05 0.18
C MET A 138 13.85 -16.43 0.50
N LEU A 139 12.75 -17.12 0.20
CA LEU A 139 11.40 -16.66 0.54
C LEU A 139 11.18 -16.61 2.04
N ILE A 140 11.69 -17.62 2.78
CA ILE A 140 11.59 -17.65 4.23
C ILE A 140 12.42 -16.51 4.84
N GLU A 141 13.62 -16.28 4.34
CA GLU A 141 14.46 -15.17 4.79
C GLU A 141 13.76 -13.83 4.57
N ASN A 142 13.15 -13.65 3.41
CA ASN A 142 12.36 -12.45 3.13
C ASN A 142 11.20 -12.31 4.11
N PHE A 143 10.48 -13.40 4.40
CA PHE A 143 9.39 -13.39 5.36
C PHE A 143 9.89 -12.90 6.72
N ASP A 144 11.00 -13.43 7.19
CA ASP A 144 11.55 -13.07 8.49
C ASP A 144 11.96 -11.61 8.55
N LYS A 145 12.54 -11.08 7.49
CA LYS A 145 12.87 -9.64 7.38
C LYS A 145 11.62 -8.77 7.37
N ALA A 146 10.56 -9.24 6.74
CA ALA A 146 9.31 -8.50 6.65
C ALA A 146 8.59 -8.33 7.99
N LEU A 147 8.85 -9.22 8.95
CA LEU A 147 8.18 -9.19 10.27
C LEU A 147 8.38 -7.87 11.02
N ALA A 148 9.49 -7.17 10.78
CA ALA A 148 9.79 -5.90 11.42
C ALA A 148 9.16 -4.69 10.70
N HIS A 149 8.50 -4.90 9.56
CA HIS A 149 7.95 -3.83 8.75
C HIS A 149 6.43 -3.80 8.75
N PRO A 150 5.81 -2.62 8.64
CA PRO A 150 6.46 -1.30 8.60
C PRO A 150 7.11 -0.94 9.93
N ASP A 151 8.31 -0.36 9.90
CA ASP A 151 9.00 0.10 11.09
C ASP A 151 8.93 1.64 11.20
N ALA A 152 9.56 2.20 12.24
CA ALA A 152 9.54 3.65 12.47
C ALA A 152 10.14 4.43 11.30
N ALA A 153 11.18 3.90 10.67
CA ALA A 153 11.81 4.54 9.51
C ALA A 153 10.87 4.56 8.31
N ASP A 154 10.10 3.48 8.10
CA ASP A 154 9.10 3.43 7.04
C ASP A 154 8.03 4.51 7.24
N LEU A 155 7.56 4.68 8.46
CA LEU A 155 6.53 5.68 8.78
C LEU A 155 7.07 7.10 8.61
N ASP A 156 8.33 7.34 8.98
CA ASP A 156 8.96 8.65 8.80
C ASP A 156 9.11 9.01 7.32
N GLN A 157 9.47 8.03 6.48
CA GLN A 157 9.56 8.24 5.03
C GLN A 157 8.20 8.59 4.44
N LEU A 158 7.15 7.92 4.89
CA LEU A 158 5.79 8.23 4.47
C LEU A 158 5.41 9.67 4.82
N ARG A 159 5.70 10.11 6.05
CA ARG A 159 5.42 11.48 6.47
C ARG A 159 6.15 12.51 5.61
N LYS A 160 7.42 12.23 5.29
CA LYS A 160 8.22 13.12 4.42
C LYS A 160 7.63 13.20 3.02
N LYS A 161 7.24 12.07 2.44
CA LYS A 161 6.62 12.05 1.11
C LYS A 161 5.31 12.83 1.08
N ALA A 162 4.47 12.65 2.09
CA ALA A 162 3.22 13.38 2.20
C ALA A 162 3.44 14.90 2.37
N ALA A 163 4.44 15.29 3.15
CA ALA A 163 4.77 16.69 3.33
C ALA A 163 5.24 17.36 2.04
N GLU A 164 6.00 16.65 1.21
CA GLU A 164 6.48 17.16 -0.08
C GLU A 164 5.33 17.54 -1.02
N VAL A 165 4.24 16.77 -1.01
CA VAL A 165 3.11 17.02 -1.93
C VAL A 165 2.16 18.09 -1.44
N GLN A 166 2.27 18.51 -0.18
CA GLN A 166 1.48 19.59 0.39
C GLN A 166 2.12 20.96 0.19
N ALA A 167 3.39 20.97 -0.11
CA ALA A 167 4.15 22.20 -0.28
C ALA A 167 3.77 22.99 -1.54
#